data_9b96f68e0eb1ee4fd0d17863d2123f85
#
_entry.id   9b96f68e0eb1ee4fd0d17863d2123f85
#
_cell.length_a   1.000
_cell.length_b   1.000
_cell.length_c   1.000
_cell.angle_alpha   90.00
_cell.angle_beta   90.00
_cell.angle_gamma   90.00
#
_symmetry.space_group_name_H-M   'P 1'
#
loop_
_entity.id
_entity.type
_entity.pdbx_description
1 polymer ?
#
loop_
_entity_poly.entity_id
_entity_poly.type
_entity_poly.pdbx_seq_one_letter_code
_entity_poly.pdbx_strand_id
1 'polypeptide(L)'
;MKFIKDILLFQIETTGPIIDRDSIIQLSAVLLDKDNLLEKNFFNSYIKVSFLDNTISQHATQLMVPFETLQKSPKLHDVIRAFIAKFGSTPLLATHSVSNVQFLRQAFKKTFLPYEYDSHVLDLWSLGYVYTLHYGLKKMPTMQTLFQHFNLKQTNPHDALEKARLSAEVFRKIVNG
;
A
#
# COMPACT_ATOMS: atom_id res chain seq x y z
N MET A 1 14.28 13.07 -12.34
CA MET A 1 12.94 13.69 -12.57
C MET A 1 12.48 14.36 -11.28
N LYS A 2 11.80 15.51 -11.34
CA LYS A 2 11.25 16.19 -10.15
C LYS A 2 9.72 16.15 -10.20
N PHE A 3 9.10 15.81 -9.07
CA PHE A 3 7.66 15.80 -8.93
C PHE A 3 7.16 17.12 -8.31
N ILE A 4 5.87 17.43 -8.50
CA ILE A 4 5.26 18.65 -7.92
C ILE A 4 4.99 18.46 -6.43
N LYS A 5 4.65 17.23 -6.01
CA LYS A 5 4.34 16.85 -4.63
C LYS A 5 5.20 15.66 -4.20
N ASP A 6 5.41 15.52 -2.90
CA ASP A 6 5.91 14.26 -2.32
C ASP A 6 4.97 13.11 -2.70
N ILE A 7 5.50 11.91 -2.83
CA ILE A 7 4.74 10.72 -3.21
C ILE A 7 4.55 9.84 -1.98
N LEU A 8 3.30 9.57 -1.62
CA LEU A 8 2.95 8.66 -0.53
C LEU A 8 2.55 7.31 -1.12
N LEU A 9 3.51 6.41 -1.16
CA LEU A 9 3.30 5.07 -1.66
C LEU A 9 2.81 4.17 -0.53
N PHE A 10 1.62 3.58 -0.67
CA PHE A 10 0.98 2.80 0.38
C PHE A 10 0.57 1.40 -0.08
N GLN A 11 0.50 0.50 0.89
CA GLN A 11 0.06 -0.88 0.75
C GLN A 11 -0.90 -1.26 1.88
N ILE A 12 -1.87 -2.09 1.55
CA ILE A 12 -2.89 -2.58 2.48
C ILE A 12 -2.94 -4.10 2.41
N GLU A 13 -2.94 -4.75 3.57
CA GLU A 13 -3.33 -6.15 3.71
C GLU A 13 -4.74 -6.23 4.27
N THR A 14 -5.53 -7.17 3.79
CA THR A 14 -6.95 -7.32 4.12
C THR A 14 -7.31 -8.75 4.45
N THR A 15 -8.48 -8.96 5.06
CA THR A 15 -9.02 -10.30 5.31
C THR A 15 -9.61 -10.95 4.06
N GLY A 16 -9.71 -10.22 2.96
CA GLY A 16 -10.23 -10.71 1.68
C GLY A 16 -10.41 -9.57 0.67
N PRO A 17 -10.89 -9.87 -0.55
CA PRO A 17 -10.93 -8.91 -1.65
C PRO A 17 -12.18 -8.03 -1.70
N ILE A 18 -13.20 -8.27 -0.86
CA ILE A 18 -14.50 -7.61 -0.93
C ILE A 18 -14.53 -6.39 -0.01
N ILE A 19 -14.50 -5.19 -0.58
CA ILE A 19 -14.31 -3.91 0.12
C ILE A 19 -15.36 -3.65 1.19
N ASP A 20 -16.62 -3.97 0.94
CA ASP A 20 -17.70 -3.70 1.89
C ASP A 20 -17.76 -4.71 3.04
N ARG A 21 -17.25 -5.94 2.83
CA ARG A 21 -17.26 -7.03 3.79
C ARG A 21 -15.95 -7.15 4.54
N ASP A 22 -14.84 -7.10 3.81
CA ASP A 22 -13.55 -7.47 4.34
C ASP A 22 -12.88 -6.29 5.07
N SER A 23 -12.00 -6.63 6.00
CA SER A 23 -11.35 -5.65 6.88
C SER A 23 -9.90 -5.44 6.50
N ILE A 24 -9.42 -4.21 6.67
CA ILE A 24 -7.98 -3.93 6.63
C ILE A 24 -7.36 -4.49 7.91
N ILE A 25 -6.26 -5.23 7.77
CA ILE A 25 -5.49 -5.80 8.89
C ILE A 25 -4.11 -5.18 9.03
N GLN A 26 -3.58 -4.57 7.97
CA GLN A 26 -2.33 -3.81 8.00
C GLN A 26 -2.39 -2.65 7.00
N LEU A 27 -1.95 -1.48 7.42
CA LEU A 27 -1.73 -0.30 6.57
C LEU A 27 -0.28 0.13 6.70
N SER A 28 0.42 0.18 5.58
CA SER A 28 1.81 0.63 5.51
C SER A 28 2.00 1.64 4.40
N ALA A 29 2.89 2.60 4.61
CA ALA A 29 3.21 3.59 3.60
C ALA A 29 4.65 4.10 3.75
N VAL A 30 5.22 4.55 2.65
CA VAL A 30 6.50 5.28 2.56
C VAL A 30 6.28 6.61 1.87
N LEU A 31 6.76 7.68 2.48
CA LEU A 31 6.76 9.02 1.89
C LEU A 31 8.08 9.25 1.17
N LEU A 32 8.00 9.49 -0.12
CA LEU A 32 9.15 9.80 -0.98
C LEU A 32 9.23 11.30 -1.22
N ASP A 33 10.43 11.82 -1.13
CA ASP A 33 10.73 13.22 -1.44
C ASP A 33 10.50 13.51 -2.92
N LYS A 34 9.85 14.63 -3.23
CA LYS A 34 9.49 15.02 -4.60
C LYS A 34 10.69 15.31 -5.51
N ASP A 35 11.84 15.69 -4.96
CA ASP A 35 13.01 16.12 -5.72
C ASP A 35 13.97 14.97 -6.05
N ASN A 36 14.11 13.99 -5.13
CA ASN A 36 15.09 12.91 -5.25
C ASN A 36 14.50 11.50 -5.07
N LEU A 37 13.21 11.40 -4.70
CA LEU A 37 12.49 10.14 -4.43
C LEU A 37 13.07 9.28 -3.30
N LEU A 38 13.90 9.86 -2.42
CA LEU A 38 14.36 9.14 -1.24
C LEU A 38 13.26 9.05 -0.18
N GLU A 39 13.28 7.98 0.61
CA GLU A 39 12.34 7.80 1.73
C GLU A 39 12.57 8.89 2.79
N LYS A 40 11.58 9.74 3.03
CA LYS A 40 11.59 10.76 4.09
C LYS A 40 11.00 10.25 5.39
N ASN A 41 9.98 9.41 5.26
CA ASN A 41 9.22 8.91 6.41
C ASN A 41 8.46 7.64 6.01
N PHE A 42 8.04 6.86 7.01
CA PHE A 42 7.21 5.68 6.77
C PHE A 42 6.14 5.52 7.86
N PHE A 43 5.14 4.72 7.57
CA PHE A 43 4.09 4.31 8.48
C PHE A 43 3.90 2.80 8.37
N ASN A 44 3.68 2.15 9.49
CA ASN A 44 3.31 0.74 9.52
C ASN A 44 2.45 0.47 10.75
N SER A 45 1.27 -0.06 10.56
CA SER A 45 0.39 -0.45 11.67
C SER A 45 -0.47 -1.64 11.28
N TYR A 46 -0.50 -2.64 12.16
CA TYR A 46 -1.59 -3.60 12.18
C TYR A 46 -2.86 -2.94 12.72
N ILE A 47 -4.00 -3.52 12.37
CA ILE A 47 -5.33 -2.99 12.71
C ILE A 47 -6.13 -4.08 13.39
N LYS A 48 -6.76 -3.72 14.51
CA LYS A 48 -7.61 -4.63 15.26
C LYS A 48 -8.80 -5.08 14.41
N VAL A 49 -8.99 -6.40 14.31
CA VAL A 49 -10.19 -7.01 13.75
C VAL A 49 -11.10 -7.52 14.86
N SER A 50 -12.40 -7.25 14.74
CA SER A 50 -13.36 -7.45 15.83
C SER A 50 -13.94 -8.86 15.89
N PHE A 51 -13.90 -9.63 14.80
CA PHE A 51 -14.51 -10.96 14.71
C PHE A 51 -13.67 -11.94 13.88
N LEU A 52 -13.62 -13.16 14.40
CA LEU A 52 -13.28 -14.36 13.66
C LEU A 52 -14.53 -14.83 12.90
N ASP A 53 -14.74 -14.34 11.70
CA ASP A 53 -15.39 -15.17 10.70
C ASP A 53 -14.40 -16.28 10.30
N ASN A 54 -14.86 -17.50 10.04
CA ASN A 54 -13.99 -18.62 9.64
C ASN A 54 -13.11 -18.29 8.41
N THR A 55 -13.53 -17.32 7.59
CA THR A 55 -12.76 -16.72 6.51
C THR A 55 -11.56 -15.92 7.00
N ILE A 56 -11.67 -15.17 8.11
CA ILE A 56 -10.57 -14.39 8.68
C ILE A 56 -9.46 -15.30 9.19
N SER A 57 -9.81 -16.43 9.84
CA SER A 57 -8.81 -17.38 10.35
C SER A 57 -7.97 -18.00 9.23
N GLN A 58 -8.57 -18.28 8.07
CA GLN A 58 -7.86 -18.85 6.92
C GLN A 58 -6.93 -17.81 6.25
N HIS A 59 -7.39 -16.55 6.10
CA HIS A 59 -6.57 -15.49 5.50
C HIS A 59 -5.50 -14.97 6.47
N ALA A 60 -5.80 -14.86 7.77
CA ALA A 60 -4.80 -14.51 8.78
C ALA A 60 -3.69 -15.59 8.88
N THR A 61 -4.05 -16.87 8.69
CA THR A 61 -3.08 -17.96 8.60
C THR A 61 -2.22 -17.85 7.34
N GLN A 62 -2.80 -17.45 6.20
CA GLN A 62 -2.06 -17.18 4.96
C GLN A 62 -1.14 -15.96 5.08
N LEU A 63 -1.54 -14.94 5.84
CA LEU A 63 -0.75 -13.72 6.07
C LEU A 63 0.34 -13.88 7.12
N MET A 64 0.45 -15.06 7.77
CA MET A 64 1.44 -15.34 8.82
C MET A 64 1.41 -14.34 10.00
N VAL A 65 0.32 -13.58 10.17
CA VAL A 65 0.14 -12.67 11.31
C VAL A 65 -0.67 -13.38 12.39
N PRO A 66 -0.12 -13.57 13.61
CA PRO A 66 -0.87 -14.19 14.69
C PRO A 66 -2.14 -13.38 14.99
N PHE A 67 -3.27 -14.07 15.13
CA PHE A 67 -4.55 -13.41 15.44
C PHE A 67 -4.47 -12.60 16.75
N GLU A 68 -3.73 -13.07 17.73
CA GLU A 68 -3.48 -12.36 18.98
C GLU A 68 -2.83 -10.98 18.76
N THR A 69 -1.93 -10.87 17.76
CA THR A 69 -1.34 -9.60 17.35
C THR A 69 -2.40 -8.64 16.85
N LEU A 70 -3.31 -9.11 15.97
CA LEU A 70 -4.39 -8.30 15.45
C LEU A 70 -5.38 -7.88 16.55
N GLN A 71 -5.68 -8.74 17.51
CA GLN A 71 -6.56 -8.40 18.62
C GLN A 71 -5.99 -7.30 19.53
N LYS A 72 -4.67 -7.27 19.72
CA LYS A 72 -3.95 -6.27 20.54
C LYS A 72 -3.63 -4.98 19.76
N SER A 73 -3.85 -4.98 18.45
CA SER A 73 -3.55 -3.83 17.58
C SER A 73 -4.53 -2.67 17.79
N PRO A 74 -4.17 -1.44 17.40
CA PRO A 74 -5.06 -0.28 17.46
C PRO A 74 -6.30 -0.47 16.60
N LYS A 75 -7.38 0.22 16.95
CA LYS A 75 -8.61 0.25 16.16
C LYS A 75 -8.38 1.00 14.84
N LEU A 76 -9.17 0.69 13.82
CA LEU A 76 -9.10 1.33 12.50
C LEU A 76 -9.12 2.87 12.60
N HIS A 77 -10.01 3.43 13.41
CA HIS A 77 -10.12 4.88 13.60
C HIS A 77 -8.79 5.50 14.08
N ASP A 78 -8.12 4.88 15.05
CA ASP A 78 -6.89 5.41 15.62
C ASP A 78 -5.74 5.31 14.62
N VAL A 79 -5.71 4.23 13.84
CA VAL A 79 -4.71 4.03 12.76
C VAL A 79 -4.87 5.07 11.66
N ILE A 80 -6.11 5.33 11.20
CA ILE A 80 -6.35 6.35 10.16
C ILE A 80 -6.02 7.75 10.68
N ARG A 81 -6.37 8.08 11.94
CA ARG A 81 -5.96 9.35 12.56
C ARG A 81 -4.44 9.52 12.62
N ALA A 82 -3.73 8.47 13.06
CA ALA A 82 -2.26 8.48 13.11
C ALA A 82 -1.64 8.61 11.71
N PHE A 83 -2.23 7.97 10.71
CA PHE A 83 -1.81 8.08 9.32
C PHE A 83 -1.94 9.52 8.79
N ILE A 84 -3.11 10.16 9.01
CA ILE A 84 -3.35 11.57 8.65
C ILE A 84 -2.38 12.50 9.42
N ALA A 85 -2.24 12.29 10.73
CA ALA A 85 -1.36 13.12 11.55
C ALA A 85 0.11 13.05 11.09
N LYS A 86 0.52 11.90 10.56
CA LYS A 86 1.90 11.69 10.11
C LYS A 86 2.21 12.32 8.76
N PHE A 87 1.29 12.25 7.80
CA PHE A 87 1.56 12.63 6.41
C PHE A 87 0.76 13.84 5.92
N GLY A 88 -0.31 14.22 6.61
CA GLY A 88 -1.27 15.17 6.09
C GLY A 88 -2.00 14.63 4.86
N SER A 89 -2.59 15.54 4.06
CA SER A 89 -3.31 15.20 2.83
C SER A 89 -2.66 15.76 1.55
N THR A 90 -1.51 16.42 1.68
CA THR A 90 -0.82 17.10 0.56
C THR A 90 -0.05 16.16 -0.39
N PRO A 91 0.53 15.02 0.06
CA PRO A 91 1.24 14.11 -0.84
C PRO A 91 0.31 13.51 -1.90
N LEU A 92 0.86 13.22 -3.07
CA LEU A 92 0.17 12.42 -4.09
C LEU A 92 0.25 10.94 -3.72
N LEU A 93 -0.90 10.29 -3.66
CA LEU A 93 -0.96 8.87 -3.35
C LEU A 93 -0.42 8.04 -4.52
N ALA A 94 0.27 6.95 -4.19
CA ALA A 94 0.71 5.94 -5.14
C ALA A 94 0.48 4.54 -4.58
N THR A 95 0.08 3.60 -5.42
CA THR A 95 -0.07 2.19 -5.05
C THR A 95 -0.05 1.31 -6.30
N HIS A 96 0.21 0.01 -6.14
CA HIS A 96 0.16 -0.93 -7.27
C HIS A 96 -1.27 -1.43 -7.58
N SER A 97 -2.19 -1.34 -6.63
CA SER A 97 -3.53 -1.91 -6.78
C SER A 97 -4.61 -0.87 -6.54
N VAL A 98 -5.51 -0.75 -7.51
CA VAL A 98 -6.72 0.09 -7.37
C VAL A 98 -7.56 -0.33 -6.16
N SER A 99 -7.58 -1.61 -5.79
CA SER A 99 -8.29 -2.10 -4.61
C SER A 99 -7.76 -1.47 -3.31
N ASN A 100 -6.44 -1.19 -3.21
CA ASN A 100 -5.88 -0.49 -2.06
C ASN A 100 -6.50 0.91 -1.88
N VAL A 101 -6.72 1.63 -2.98
CA VAL A 101 -7.37 2.96 -2.95
C VAL A 101 -8.81 2.84 -2.44
N GLN A 102 -9.53 1.83 -2.91
CA GLN A 102 -10.92 1.60 -2.52
C GLN A 102 -11.02 1.22 -1.04
N PHE A 103 -10.15 0.32 -0.55
CA PHE A 103 -10.07 -0.02 0.88
C PHE A 103 -9.69 1.20 1.74
N LEU A 104 -8.73 2.03 1.31
CA LEU A 104 -8.36 3.24 2.03
C LEU A 104 -9.55 4.22 2.13
N ARG A 105 -10.24 4.49 1.01
CA ARG A 105 -11.45 5.33 1.00
C ARG A 105 -12.56 4.79 1.90
N GLN A 106 -12.77 3.47 1.87
CA GLN A 106 -13.73 2.82 2.74
C GLN A 106 -13.33 2.92 4.22
N ALA A 107 -12.04 2.86 4.55
CA ALA A 107 -11.54 3.07 5.91
C ALA A 107 -11.87 4.48 6.42
N PHE A 108 -11.64 5.51 5.60
CA PHE A 108 -12.02 6.88 5.94
C PHE A 108 -13.53 7.01 6.15
N LYS A 109 -14.35 6.42 5.27
CA LYS A 109 -15.81 6.42 5.40
C LYS A 109 -16.27 5.72 6.69
N LYS A 110 -15.73 4.52 6.98
CA LYS A 110 -16.07 3.74 8.20
C LYS A 110 -15.66 4.46 9.49
N THR A 111 -14.65 5.32 9.43
CA THR A 111 -14.16 6.08 10.59
C THR A 111 -14.74 7.49 10.71
N PHE A 112 -15.58 7.91 9.76
CA PHE A 112 -16.14 9.27 9.67
C PHE A 112 -15.07 10.37 9.63
N LEU A 113 -13.87 10.06 9.13
CA LEU A 113 -12.79 11.02 8.93
C LEU A 113 -12.82 11.56 7.50
N PRO A 114 -12.51 12.85 7.28
CA PRO A 114 -12.52 13.42 5.94
C PRO A 114 -11.39 12.81 5.08
N TYR A 115 -11.73 12.43 3.84
CA TYR A 115 -10.75 12.02 2.84
C TYR A 115 -10.37 13.24 1.99
N GLU A 116 -9.26 13.88 2.33
CA GLU A 116 -8.81 15.13 1.70
C GLU A 116 -7.66 14.92 0.69
N TYR A 117 -7.29 13.66 0.41
CA TYR A 117 -6.29 13.37 -0.62
C TYR A 117 -6.82 13.68 -2.02
N ASP A 118 -5.89 13.95 -2.94
CA ASP A 118 -6.19 14.13 -4.36
C ASP A 118 -7.00 12.93 -4.90
N SER A 119 -7.93 13.22 -5.80
CA SER A 119 -8.71 12.16 -6.47
C SER A 119 -7.86 11.29 -7.40
N HIS A 120 -6.74 11.87 -7.91
CA HIS A 120 -5.79 11.17 -8.76
C HIS A 120 -4.79 10.40 -7.91
N VAL A 121 -4.48 9.20 -8.36
CA VAL A 121 -3.51 8.30 -7.71
C VAL A 121 -2.56 7.79 -8.78
N LEU A 122 -1.28 7.74 -8.45
CA LEU A 122 -0.30 7.08 -9.32
C LEU A 122 -0.47 5.56 -9.20
N ASP A 123 -0.98 4.95 -10.24
CA ASP A 123 -1.12 3.49 -10.33
C ASP A 123 0.16 2.87 -10.90
N LEU A 124 0.87 2.13 -10.06
CA LEU A 124 2.14 1.49 -10.44
C LEU A 124 1.94 0.37 -11.46
N TRP A 125 0.78 -0.25 -11.50
CA TRP A 125 0.49 -1.24 -12.52
C TRP A 125 0.46 -0.59 -13.92
N SER A 126 -0.25 0.53 -14.05
CA SER A 126 -0.34 1.28 -15.31
C SER A 126 1.02 1.82 -15.74
N LEU A 127 1.81 2.38 -14.80
CA LEU A 127 3.18 2.82 -15.08
C LEU A 127 4.07 1.65 -15.51
N GLY A 128 3.98 0.52 -14.81
CA GLY A 128 4.69 -0.71 -15.16
C GLY A 128 4.28 -1.24 -16.53
N TYR A 129 2.99 -1.13 -16.90
CA TYR A 129 2.51 -1.57 -18.21
C TYR A 129 3.12 -0.72 -19.34
N VAL A 130 3.12 0.60 -19.20
CA VAL A 130 3.76 1.50 -20.16
C VAL A 130 5.26 1.22 -20.26
N TYR A 131 5.92 1.01 -19.11
CA TYR A 131 7.32 0.65 -19.06
C TYR A 131 7.60 -0.68 -19.79
N THR A 132 6.80 -1.73 -19.56
CA THR A 132 7.00 -3.02 -20.23
C THR A 132 6.81 -2.93 -21.76
N LEU A 133 5.87 -2.11 -22.23
CA LEU A 133 5.70 -1.84 -23.66
C LEU A 133 6.91 -1.12 -24.24
N HIS A 134 7.41 -0.10 -23.56
CA HIS A 134 8.54 0.72 -24.03
C HIS A 134 9.82 -0.13 -24.16
N TYR A 135 10.07 -1.03 -23.22
CA TYR A 135 11.27 -1.89 -23.20
C TYR A 135 11.05 -3.27 -23.84
N GLY A 136 9.91 -3.51 -24.50
CA GLY A 136 9.62 -4.77 -25.21
C GLY A 136 9.52 -6.00 -24.31
N LEU A 137 9.16 -5.83 -23.03
CA LEU A 137 9.01 -6.95 -22.10
C LEU A 137 7.71 -7.71 -22.41
N LYS A 138 7.81 -9.04 -22.54
CA LYS A 138 6.67 -9.90 -22.92
C LYS A 138 5.85 -10.43 -21.74
N LYS A 139 5.99 -9.84 -20.54
CA LYS A 139 5.28 -10.27 -19.33
C LYS A 139 4.40 -9.17 -18.80
N MET A 140 3.24 -9.54 -18.24
CA MET A 140 2.37 -8.59 -17.54
C MET A 140 3.11 -8.00 -16.32
N PRO A 141 2.97 -6.69 -16.06
CA PRO A 141 3.69 -6.00 -14.99
C PRO A 141 3.05 -6.22 -13.62
N THR A 142 2.94 -7.48 -13.18
CA THR A 142 2.63 -7.76 -11.78
C THR A 142 3.79 -7.28 -10.91
N MET A 143 3.54 -7.00 -9.62
CA MET A 143 4.65 -6.63 -8.73
C MET A 143 5.76 -7.67 -8.71
N GLN A 144 5.39 -8.95 -8.73
CA GLN A 144 6.37 -10.03 -8.75
C GLN A 144 7.23 -10.03 -10.02
N THR A 145 6.63 -9.80 -11.20
CA THR A 145 7.39 -9.72 -12.46
C THR A 145 8.28 -8.49 -12.52
N LEU A 146 7.83 -7.35 -11.95
CA LEU A 146 8.64 -6.14 -11.83
C LEU A 146 9.77 -6.32 -10.82
N PHE A 147 9.54 -6.98 -9.67
CA PHE A 147 10.62 -7.31 -8.73
C PHE A 147 11.68 -8.18 -9.38
N GLN A 148 11.27 -9.21 -10.11
CA GLN A 148 12.21 -10.08 -10.85
C GLN A 148 12.98 -9.30 -11.92
N HIS A 149 12.30 -8.46 -12.70
CA HIS A 149 12.93 -7.66 -13.75
C HIS A 149 13.98 -6.70 -13.19
N PHE A 150 13.70 -6.07 -12.05
CA PHE A 150 14.59 -5.12 -11.40
C PHE A 150 15.56 -5.77 -10.39
N ASN A 151 15.61 -7.10 -10.30
CA ASN A 151 16.42 -7.86 -9.34
C ASN A 151 16.18 -7.47 -7.88
N LEU A 152 14.94 -7.16 -7.53
CA LEU A 152 14.51 -6.84 -6.17
C LEU A 152 14.09 -8.12 -5.46
N LYS A 153 14.65 -8.36 -4.27
CA LYS A 153 14.32 -9.53 -3.46
C LYS A 153 13.28 -9.16 -2.40
N GLN A 154 12.16 -9.87 -2.41
CA GLN A 154 11.18 -9.81 -1.34
C GLN A 154 11.49 -10.92 -0.34
N THR A 155 11.66 -10.57 0.93
CA THR A 155 11.98 -11.51 2.02
C THR A 155 10.73 -11.98 2.74
N ASN A 156 9.75 -11.11 2.90
CA ASN A 156 8.46 -11.43 3.50
C ASN A 156 7.30 -10.95 2.59
N PRO A 157 6.67 -11.88 1.84
CA PRO A 157 5.57 -11.53 0.92
C PRO A 157 4.29 -11.06 1.64
N HIS A 158 4.24 -11.15 2.96
CA HIS A 158 3.08 -10.75 3.77
C HIS A 158 3.36 -9.51 4.63
N ASP A 159 4.50 -8.85 4.44
CA ASP A 159 4.80 -7.57 5.09
C ASP A 159 4.46 -6.40 4.16
N ALA A 160 3.40 -5.66 4.52
CA ALA A 160 2.97 -4.51 3.75
C ALA A 160 4.02 -3.39 3.70
N LEU A 161 4.88 -3.24 4.73
CA LEU A 161 5.93 -2.23 4.72
C LEU A 161 7.05 -2.61 3.75
N GLU A 162 7.47 -3.87 3.74
CA GLU A 162 8.43 -4.35 2.74
C GLU A 162 7.87 -4.19 1.32
N LYS A 163 6.59 -4.56 1.12
CA LYS A 163 5.92 -4.33 -0.18
C LYS A 163 5.91 -2.86 -0.57
N ALA A 164 5.62 -1.95 0.35
CA ALA A 164 5.62 -0.51 0.08
C ALA A 164 7.04 -0.03 -0.33
N ARG A 165 8.08 -0.45 0.37
CA ARG A 165 9.48 -0.10 0.05
C ARG A 165 9.91 -0.67 -1.30
N LEU A 166 9.61 -1.93 -1.58
CA LEU A 166 9.90 -2.54 -2.88
C LEU A 166 9.12 -1.86 -4.02
N SER A 167 7.86 -1.49 -3.77
CA SER A 167 7.08 -0.71 -4.73
C SER A 167 7.68 0.67 -4.99
N ALA A 168 8.28 1.30 -3.96
CA ALA A 168 9.00 2.56 -4.11
C ALA A 168 10.27 2.39 -4.97
N GLU A 169 11.00 1.28 -4.81
CA GLU A 169 12.13 0.96 -5.69
C GLU A 169 11.69 0.74 -7.14
N VAL A 170 10.61 -0.01 -7.37
CA VAL A 170 10.02 -0.19 -8.71
C VAL A 170 9.66 1.17 -9.30
N PHE A 171 8.96 2.02 -8.53
CA PHE A 171 8.58 3.35 -8.97
C PHE A 171 9.80 4.17 -9.40
N ARG A 172 10.86 4.22 -8.56
CA ARG A 172 12.13 4.92 -8.89
C ARG A 172 12.75 4.41 -10.17
N LYS A 173 12.79 3.09 -10.37
CA LYS A 173 13.39 2.47 -11.57
C LYS A 173 12.58 2.77 -12.83
N ILE A 174 11.25 2.79 -12.73
CA ILE A 174 10.38 3.11 -13.88
C ILE A 174 10.54 4.59 -14.29
N VAL A 175 10.60 5.51 -13.33
CA VAL A 175 10.60 6.96 -13.65
C VAL A 175 12.00 7.51 -13.96
N ASN A 176 13.06 6.80 -13.62
CA ASN A 176 14.45 7.19 -13.91
C ASN A 176 15.08 6.38 -15.07
N GLY A 177 14.42 5.30 -15.52
CA GLY A 177 14.87 4.38 -16.56
C GLY A 177 14.72 4.88 -17.90
#